data_274bca06e4836dc5ab94ad92d5c2424e
#
_entry.id   274bca06e4836dc5ab94ad92d5c2424e
#
_cell.length_a   1.000
_cell.length_b   1.000
_cell.length_c   1.000
_cell.angle_alpha   90.00
_cell.angle_beta   90.00
_cell.angle_gamma   90.00
#
_symmetry.space_group_name_H-M   'P 1'
#
loop_
_entity.id
_entity.type
_entity.pdbx_description
1 polymer ?
#
loop_
_entity_poly.entity_id
_entity_poly.type
_entity_poly.pdbx_seq_one_letter_code
_entity_poly.pdbx_strand_id
1 'polypeptide(L)'
;MNLTELKQNSMPELLEIAQEMGLDNLARSRKQDVIFTILKKHAKSGEDIHGDGVLEILQDGFGFLRSADASYLAGPDDIYVSPSQIRRFNLRTGDTVAGKIRPPKDGERYFALLKVSEINFDKPDNARNKILFENLTPLFPDERLMLEAGNGSTEDLSSRVLDLVSPIGKGQRGLIVSPPKAGKTLLMQSIAQSITRNNPECHVMVLLIDERPEEVTEMQRTVRGEVIASTFDEPPARHVQVAEMVIEKAKRLVEHKKDVVILLDSITRLARAYNTVIPSSGKVLTGGVDAHALEKPKRFFGAARNVEEGGSLTILATALVSTGSKMDEVIYEEFKGTGNMEIHLDRKIAEKRVYPAINIRSSGTRREDLLMSEADIQRVWILRKLLHSMDDDTAAIEFLLDKLKETKTNAEFFDSMKRR
;
A
#
# COMPACT_ATOMS: atom_id res chain seq x y z
N MET A 1 19.23 0.56 22.62
CA MET A 1 17.88 1.20 22.59
C MET A 1 17.57 1.62 21.18
N ASN A 2 16.32 1.44 20.70
CA ASN A 2 15.92 1.75 19.34
C ASN A 2 14.99 2.99 19.33
N LEU A 3 15.32 4.01 18.52
CA LEU A 3 14.51 5.23 18.35
C LEU A 3 13.11 4.92 17.80
N THR A 4 13.01 4.01 16.82
CA THR A 4 11.74 3.67 16.17
C THR A 4 10.80 2.95 17.17
N GLU A 5 11.31 2.04 17.99
CA GLU A 5 10.52 1.38 19.04
C GLU A 5 10.00 2.39 20.08
N LEU A 6 10.84 3.34 20.50
CA LEU A 6 10.41 4.39 21.43
C LEU A 6 9.28 5.27 20.87
N LYS A 7 9.27 5.51 19.56
CA LYS A 7 8.18 6.26 18.91
C LYS A 7 6.84 5.55 18.98
N GLN A 8 6.82 4.22 18.99
CA GLN A 8 5.60 3.41 19.07
C GLN A 8 4.99 3.39 20.47
N ASN A 9 5.80 3.63 21.52
CA ASN A 9 5.33 3.68 22.89
C ASN A 9 4.38 4.84 23.13
N SER A 10 3.39 4.62 24.00
CA SER A 10 2.48 5.64 24.49
C SER A 10 3.20 6.63 25.42
N MET A 11 2.60 7.80 25.66
CA MET A 11 3.21 8.79 26.56
C MET A 11 3.40 8.26 27.99
N PRO A 12 2.44 7.51 28.60
CA PRO A 12 2.66 6.88 29.92
C PRO A 12 3.85 5.93 29.95
N GLU A 13 3.99 5.05 28.96
CA GLU A 13 5.10 4.09 28.85
C GLU A 13 6.46 4.80 28.72
N LEU A 14 6.52 5.88 27.93
CA LEU A 14 7.74 6.68 27.81
C LEU A 14 8.13 7.38 29.11
N LEU A 15 7.15 7.84 29.89
CA LEU A 15 7.41 8.46 31.20
C LEU A 15 7.90 7.43 32.23
N GLU A 16 7.39 6.20 32.17
CA GLU A 16 7.85 5.08 33.00
C GLU A 16 9.34 4.75 32.70
N ILE A 17 9.66 4.59 31.40
CA ILE A 17 11.07 4.40 30.96
C ILE A 17 11.96 5.56 31.43
N ALA A 18 11.48 6.79 31.30
CA ALA A 18 12.23 7.97 31.75
C ALA A 18 12.48 7.97 33.24
N GLN A 19 11.50 7.60 34.07
CA GLN A 19 11.63 7.48 35.52
C GLN A 19 12.63 6.40 35.93
N GLU A 20 12.60 5.22 35.29
CA GLU A 20 13.58 4.15 35.52
C GLU A 20 15.03 4.62 35.24
N MET A 21 15.19 5.53 34.27
CA MET A 21 16.47 6.13 33.91
C MET A 21 16.84 7.34 34.82
N GLY A 22 16.03 7.67 35.82
CA GLY A 22 16.25 8.82 36.69
C GLY A 22 16.07 10.18 36.00
N LEU A 23 15.10 10.29 35.11
CA LEU A 23 14.69 11.49 34.39
C LEU A 23 13.33 11.95 34.92
N ASP A 24 13.34 12.95 35.79
CA ASP A 24 12.13 13.50 36.41
C ASP A 24 11.58 14.72 35.64
N ASN A 25 10.31 15.06 35.92
CA ASN A 25 9.64 16.30 35.42
C ASN A 25 9.37 16.37 33.93
N LEU A 26 9.26 15.22 33.21
CA LEU A 26 8.98 15.17 31.79
C LEU A 26 7.47 15.11 31.44
N ALA A 27 6.57 15.01 32.40
CA ALA A 27 5.13 14.85 32.19
C ALA A 27 4.46 16.00 31.39
N ARG A 28 5.08 17.19 31.40
CA ARG A 28 4.59 18.37 30.63
C ARG A 28 5.32 18.58 29.30
N SER A 29 6.28 17.72 28.98
CA SER A 29 7.07 17.79 27.75
C SER A 29 6.32 17.14 26.58
N ARG A 30 6.64 17.55 25.34
CA ARG A 30 6.12 16.89 24.15
C ARG A 30 6.72 15.48 24.02
N LYS A 31 5.98 14.54 23.43
CA LYS A 31 6.44 13.17 23.24
C LYS A 31 7.85 13.10 22.64
N GLN A 32 8.14 13.91 21.65
CA GLN A 32 9.45 13.99 20.99
C GLN A 32 10.58 14.45 21.93
N ASP A 33 10.29 15.42 22.80
CA ASP A 33 11.29 15.93 23.78
C ASP A 33 11.60 14.87 24.85
N VAL A 34 10.59 14.07 25.23
CA VAL A 34 10.79 12.93 26.15
C VAL A 34 11.67 11.88 25.50
N ILE A 35 11.37 11.44 24.28
CA ILE A 35 12.18 10.47 23.51
C ILE A 35 13.61 10.98 23.35
N PHE A 36 13.77 12.25 22.97
CA PHE A 36 15.09 12.87 22.82
C PHE A 36 15.89 12.84 24.12
N THR A 37 15.26 13.17 25.25
CA THR A 37 15.91 13.19 26.57
C THR A 37 16.31 11.78 27.00
N ILE A 38 15.46 10.79 26.81
CA ILE A 38 15.73 9.37 27.06
C ILE A 38 16.98 8.92 26.26
N LEU A 39 16.99 9.15 24.94
CA LEU A 39 18.09 8.74 24.08
C LEU A 39 19.40 9.49 24.40
N LYS A 40 19.32 10.77 24.74
CA LYS A 40 20.50 11.55 25.15
C LYS A 40 21.11 11.03 26.46
N LYS A 41 20.27 10.60 27.41
CA LYS A 41 20.74 9.96 28.66
C LYS A 41 21.37 8.61 28.38
N HIS A 42 20.70 7.78 27.54
CA HIS A 42 21.21 6.47 27.15
C HIS A 42 22.55 6.55 26.40
N ALA A 43 22.72 7.53 25.52
CA ALA A 43 24.00 7.77 24.84
C ALA A 43 25.14 8.13 25.81
N LYS A 44 24.83 8.84 26.89
CA LYS A 44 25.83 9.21 27.93
C LYS A 44 26.30 8.01 28.75
N SER A 45 25.52 6.94 28.86
CA SER A 45 25.94 5.68 29.50
C SER A 45 26.87 4.84 28.62
N GLY A 46 27.17 5.28 27.39
CA GLY A 46 28.08 4.58 26.48
C GLY A 46 27.40 3.46 25.67
N GLU A 47 26.10 3.31 25.80
CA GLU A 47 25.34 2.31 25.07
C GLU A 47 24.93 2.78 23.66
N ASP A 48 24.86 1.83 22.74
CA ASP A 48 24.52 2.10 21.34
C ASP A 48 23.05 2.44 21.17
N ILE A 49 22.78 3.47 20.37
CA ILE A 49 21.44 3.83 19.91
C ILE A 49 21.29 3.36 18.47
N HIS A 50 20.16 2.72 18.18
CA HIS A 50 19.77 2.30 16.84
C HIS A 50 18.56 3.09 16.36
N GLY A 51 18.47 3.25 15.06
CA GLY A 51 17.31 3.86 14.38
C GLY A 51 17.23 3.37 12.96
N ASP A 52 16.04 3.47 12.43
CA ASP A 52 15.72 3.10 11.05
C ASP A 52 14.73 4.09 10.43
N GLY A 53 14.60 4.02 9.13
CA GLY A 53 13.67 4.84 8.38
C GLY A 53 13.88 4.71 6.88
N VAL A 54 13.05 5.39 6.12
CA VAL A 54 13.12 5.43 4.66
C VAL A 54 13.88 6.67 4.22
N LEU A 55 14.91 6.47 3.42
CA LEU A 55 15.79 7.53 2.97
C LEU A 55 15.10 8.43 1.95
N GLU A 56 15.10 9.73 2.23
CA GLU A 56 14.84 10.78 1.26
C GLU A 56 16.15 11.57 1.03
N ILE A 57 16.64 11.58 -0.21
CA ILE A 57 17.83 12.33 -0.60
C ILE A 57 17.39 13.70 -1.11
N LEU A 58 17.98 14.76 -0.53
CA LEU A 58 17.72 16.14 -0.92
C LEU A 58 18.65 16.59 -2.04
N GLN A 59 18.32 17.73 -2.66
CA GLN A 59 19.08 18.28 -3.81
C GLN A 59 20.56 18.53 -3.50
N ASP A 60 20.87 18.85 -2.24
CA ASP A 60 22.25 19.08 -1.77
C ASP A 60 23.07 17.80 -1.61
N GLY A 61 22.49 16.63 -1.88
CA GLY A 61 23.17 15.34 -1.87
C GLY A 61 23.29 14.66 -0.53
N PHE A 62 22.79 15.24 0.56
CA PHE A 62 22.58 14.57 1.84
C PHE A 62 21.12 14.07 1.94
N GLY A 63 20.82 13.27 2.94
CA GLY A 63 19.48 12.73 3.11
C GLY A 63 19.03 12.64 4.56
N PHE A 64 17.75 12.28 4.72
CA PHE A 64 17.14 11.98 6.00
C PHE A 64 16.40 10.65 5.96
N LEU A 65 16.48 9.88 7.03
CA LEU A 65 15.60 8.73 7.22
C LEU A 65 14.29 9.23 7.80
N ARG A 66 13.23 9.06 7.03
CA ARG A 66 11.85 9.45 7.37
C ARG A 66 11.13 8.29 8.04
N SER A 67 10.25 8.60 9.00
CA SER A 67 9.45 7.62 9.71
C SER A 67 8.15 7.28 8.97
N ALA A 68 7.77 6.00 8.95
CA ALA A 68 6.46 5.56 8.47
C ALA A 68 5.31 6.14 9.32
N ASP A 69 5.50 6.29 10.64
CA ASP A 69 4.51 6.86 11.56
C ASP A 69 4.15 8.32 11.22
N ALA A 70 5.08 9.05 10.58
CA ALA A 70 4.86 10.39 10.06
C ALA A 70 4.49 10.40 8.57
N SER A 71 4.10 9.27 8.01
CA SER A 71 3.84 9.11 6.57
C SER A 71 4.98 9.63 5.69
N TYR A 72 6.22 9.41 6.12
CA TYR A 72 7.48 9.84 5.47
C TYR A 72 7.65 11.36 5.30
N LEU A 73 6.93 12.15 6.06
CA LEU A 73 7.06 13.59 6.04
C LEU A 73 8.22 14.05 6.94
N ALA A 74 8.79 15.21 6.58
CA ALA A 74 9.87 15.81 7.35
C ALA A 74 9.45 16.07 8.80
N GLY A 75 10.25 15.61 9.74
CA GLY A 75 10.04 15.76 11.16
C GLY A 75 11.32 16.11 11.92
N PRO A 76 11.21 16.62 13.15
CA PRO A 76 12.36 17.01 13.97
C PRO A 76 13.18 15.82 14.46
N ASP A 77 12.63 14.62 14.38
CA ASP A 77 13.22 13.35 14.81
C ASP A 77 13.76 12.51 13.65
N ASP A 78 13.89 13.12 12.46
CA ASP A 78 14.54 12.50 11.32
C ASP A 78 16.04 12.27 11.58
N ILE A 79 16.57 11.23 10.93
CA ILE A 79 17.98 10.87 11.09
C ILE A 79 18.76 11.33 9.85
N TYR A 80 19.74 12.19 10.07
CA TYR A 80 20.60 12.69 9.01
C TYR A 80 21.52 11.60 8.46
N VAL A 81 21.63 11.54 7.13
CA VAL A 81 22.51 10.64 6.39
C VAL A 81 23.48 11.48 5.53
N SER A 82 24.77 11.26 5.71
CA SER A 82 25.79 12.03 5.00
C SER A 82 25.93 11.64 3.52
N PRO A 83 26.37 12.57 2.65
CA PRO A 83 26.63 12.26 1.24
C PRO A 83 27.68 11.15 1.04
N SER A 84 28.61 11.01 1.97
CA SER A 84 29.64 9.95 1.94
C SER A 84 29.04 8.56 2.15
N GLN A 85 28.06 8.43 3.07
CA GLN A 85 27.35 7.17 3.31
C GLN A 85 26.44 6.82 2.13
N ILE A 86 25.75 7.81 1.57
CA ILE A 86 24.91 7.63 0.38
C ILE A 86 25.73 7.08 -0.77
N ARG A 87 26.88 7.68 -1.06
CA ARG A 87 27.78 7.19 -2.14
C ARG A 87 28.39 5.84 -1.82
N ARG A 88 28.84 5.62 -0.55
CA ARG A 88 29.50 4.38 -0.15
C ARG A 88 28.63 3.15 -0.37
N PHE A 89 27.34 3.25 -0.05
CA PHE A 89 26.38 2.14 -0.11
C PHE A 89 25.48 2.21 -1.36
N ASN A 90 25.71 3.16 -2.25
CA ASN A 90 24.86 3.40 -3.44
C ASN A 90 23.38 3.54 -3.08
N LEU A 91 23.10 4.31 -2.02
CA LEU A 91 21.74 4.51 -1.54
C LEU A 91 20.94 5.42 -2.46
N ARG A 92 19.66 5.15 -2.55
CA ARG A 92 18.69 5.94 -3.32
C ARG A 92 17.49 6.31 -2.43
N THR A 93 16.77 7.33 -2.82
CA THR A 93 15.48 7.66 -2.20
C THR A 93 14.57 6.43 -2.22
N GLY A 94 13.92 6.14 -1.09
CA GLY A 94 13.09 4.96 -0.90
C GLY A 94 13.80 3.78 -0.23
N ASP A 95 15.15 3.75 -0.16
CA ASP A 95 15.85 2.69 0.59
C ASP A 95 15.49 2.76 2.08
N THR A 96 15.07 1.64 2.65
CA THR A 96 14.88 1.48 4.09
C THR A 96 16.23 1.18 4.71
N VAL A 97 16.72 2.05 5.57
CA VAL A 97 18.05 1.94 6.17
C VAL A 97 17.94 1.85 7.68
N ALA A 98 18.58 0.86 8.28
CA ALA A 98 18.72 0.70 9.71
C ALA A 98 20.18 0.75 10.12
N GLY A 99 20.45 1.32 11.30
CA GLY A 99 21.81 1.38 11.79
C GLY A 99 22.00 2.05 13.13
N LYS A 100 23.27 2.14 13.52
CA LYS A 100 23.69 2.87 14.72
C LYS A 100 23.62 4.37 14.45
N ILE A 101 23.00 5.10 15.37
CA ILE A 101 22.87 6.56 15.31
C ILE A 101 23.54 7.22 16.51
N ARG A 102 23.80 8.52 16.41
CA ARG A 102 24.24 9.35 17.53
C ARG A 102 23.28 10.52 17.75
N PRO A 103 23.18 11.01 18.98
CA PRO A 103 22.46 12.25 19.26
C PRO A 103 23.14 13.46 18.58
N PRO A 104 22.38 14.55 18.39
CA PRO A 104 22.93 15.79 17.86
C PRO A 104 24.02 16.34 18.79
N LYS A 105 25.06 16.89 18.18
CA LYS A 105 26.11 17.69 18.88
C LYS A 105 25.62 19.12 19.07
N ASP A 106 26.40 19.92 19.80
CA ASP A 106 26.10 21.34 19.97
C ASP A 106 26.05 22.04 18.60
N GLY A 107 24.90 22.69 18.31
CA GLY A 107 24.62 23.33 17.04
C GLY A 107 23.94 22.42 15.98
N GLU A 108 23.84 21.11 16.19
CA GLU A 108 23.10 20.19 15.32
C GLU A 108 21.65 20.04 15.81
N ARG A 109 20.71 19.80 14.89
CA ARG A 109 19.29 19.62 15.20
C ARG A 109 18.83 18.16 15.16
N TYR A 110 19.50 17.32 14.37
CA TYR A 110 19.05 15.96 14.05
C TYR A 110 20.00 14.89 14.59
N PHE A 111 19.46 13.71 14.88
CA PHE A 111 20.28 12.52 15.02
C PHE A 111 21.06 12.28 13.73
N ALA A 112 22.21 11.63 13.83
CA ALA A 112 23.02 11.32 12.65
C ALA A 112 23.34 9.82 12.59
N LEU A 113 23.20 9.24 11.40
CA LEU A 113 23.57 7.85 11.13
C LEU A 113 25.09 7.71 11.21
N LEU A 114 25.58 6.81 12.07
CA LEU A 114 27.00 6.50 12.23
C LEU A 114 27.43 5.31 11.39
N LYS A 115 26.68 4.22 11.50
CA LYS A 115 26.99 2.96 10.83
C LYS A 115 25.71 2.34 10.28
N VAL A 116 25.72 1.98 9.01
CA VAL A 116 24.63 1.23 8.38
C VAL A 116 24.76 -0.23 8.78
N SER A 117 23.68 -0.81 9.31
CA SER A 117 23.59 -2.22 9.68
C SER A 117 22.80 -3.03 8.66
N GLU A 118 21.73 -2.44 8.12
CA GLU A 118 20.83 -3.08 7.14
C GLU A 118 20.36 -2.08 6.09
N ILE A 119 20.10 -2.57 4.88
CA ILE A 119 19.47 -1.84 3.78
C ILE A 119 18.39 -2.73 3.20
N ASN A 120 17.12 -2.28 3.21
CA ASN A 120 15.95 -3.01 2.73
C ASN A 120 15.85 -4.43 3.35
N PHE A 121 16.12 -4.52 4.66
CA PHE A 121 16.10 -5.76 5.45
C PHE A 121 17.16 -6.79 5.02
N ASP A 122 18.22 -6.35 4.38
CA ASP A 122 19.33 -7.18 3.92
C ASP A 122 20.68 -6.58 4.33
N LYS A 123 21.74 -7.37 4.23
CA LYS A 123 23.10 -6.91 4.53
C LYS A 123 23.54 -5.81 3.55
N PRO A 124 24.26 -4.77 4.01
CA PRO A 124 24.65 -3.64 3.16
C PRO A 124 25.49 -4.02 1.93
N ASP A 125 26.23 -5.13 1.98
CA ASP A 125 27.04 -5.60 0.86
C ASP A 125 26.19 -6.09 -0.32
N ASN A 126 25.01 -6.64 -0.06
CA ASN A 126 24.08 -7.11 -1.08
C ASN A 126 23.45 -5.93 -1.86
N ALA A 127 23.30 -4.77 -1.21
CA ALA A 127 22.72 -3.58 -1.82
C ALA A 127 23.56 -2.99 -2.96
N ARG A 128 24.87 -3.30 -3.02
CA ARG A 128 25.78 -2.74 -4.05
C ARG A 128 25.57 -3.32 -5.45
N ASN A 129 25.18 -4.58 -5.53
CA ASN A 129 25.08 -5.34 -6.78
C ASN A 129 23.62 -5.54 -7.25
N LYS A 130 22.69 -4.77 -6.71
CA LYS A 130 21.28 -4.84 -7.11
C LYS A 130 21.05 -4.33 -8.52
N ILE A 131 20.13 -4.97 -9.23
CA ILE A 131 19.64 -4.48 -10.52
C ILE A 131 18.61 -3.39 -10.22
N LEU A 132 18.72 -2.24 -10.90
CA LEU A 132 17.78 -1.14 -10.73
C LEU A 132 16.38 -1.54 -11.23
N PHE A 133 15.35 -1.07 -10.57
CA PHE A 133 13.95 -1.38 -10.90
C PHE A 133 13.61 -1.16 -12.38
N GLU A 134 14.16 -0.10 -12.96
CA GLU A 134 13.95 0.26 -14.36
C GLU A 134 14.53 -0.76 -15.34
N ASN A 135 15.51 -1.55 -14.91
CA ASN A 135 16.22 -2.55 -15.72
C ASN A 135 15.72 -3.99 -15.47
N LEU A 136 14.75 -4.17 -14.53
CA LEU A 136 14.18 -5.46 -14.27
C LEU A 136 13.23 -5.90 -15.39
N THR A 137 13.23 -7.19 -15.72
CA THR A 137 12.42 -7.78 -16.79
C THR A 137 10.97 -7.98 -16.33
N PRO A 138 9.99 -7.25 -16.89
CA PRO A 138 8.59 -7.37 -16.45
C PRO A 138 7.94 -8.64 -17.01
N LEU A 139 7.21 -9.36 -16.15
CA LEU A 139 6.40 -10.52 -16.49
C LEU A 139 4.92 -10.27 -16.19
N PHE A 140 4.06 -11.11 -16.76
CA PHE A 140 2.68 -11.23 -16.29
C PHE A 140 2.64 -11.85 -14.89
N PRO A 141 1.63 -11.51 -14.06
CA PRO A 141 1.38 -12.23 -12.82
C PRO A 141 1.13 -13.73 -13.10
N ASP A 142 1.92 -14.60 -12.47
CA ASP A 142 1.86 -16.06 -12.60
C ASP A 142 1.79 -16.77 -11.23
N GLU A 143 2.03 -16.05 -10.15
CA GLU A 143 1.85 -16.51 -8.78
C GLU A 143 0.64 -15.84 -8.15
N ARG A 144 -0.33 -16.66 -7.72
CA ARG A 144 -1.60 -16.18 -7.18
C ARG A 144 -1.48 -15.74 -5.73
N LEU A 145 -2.04 -14.57 -5.41
CA LEU A 145 -2.30 -14.13 -4.05
C LEU A 145 -3.68 -14.65 -3.64
N MET A 146 -3.71 -15.78 -2.92
CA MET A 146 -4.96 -16.37 -2.42
C MET A 146 -5.55 -15.49 -1.32
N LEU A 147 -6.82 -15.15 -1.44
CA LEU A 147 -7.53 -14.34 -0.47
C LEU A 147 -8.39 -15.17 0.50
N GLU A 148 -8.89 -16.30 0.05
CA GLU A 148 -9.74 -17.20 0.83
C GLU A 148 -9.09 -17.63 2.14
N ALA A 149 -9.83 -17.56 3.27
CA ALA A 149 -9.40 -18.05 4.58
C ALA A 149 -9.68 -19.53 4.77
N GLY A 150 -10.67 -20.08 4.08
CA GLY A 150 -11.09 -21.47 4.18
C GLY A 150 -11.75 -21.85 5.51
N ASN A 151 -12.21 -20.87 6.31
CA ASN A 151 -12.79 -21.07 7.62
C ASN A 151 -14.33 -21.15 7.61
N GLY A 152 -14.97 -20.88 6.48
CA GLY A 152 -16.43 -20.83 6.32
C GLY A 152 -17.12 -19.63 6.98
N SER A 153 -16.35 -18.63 7.42
CA SER A 153 -16.88 -17.38 7.97
C SER A 153 -17.58 -16.55 6.91
N THR A 154 -18.60 -15.81 7.30
CA THR A 154 -19.23 -14.80 6.42
C THR A 154 -18.31 -13.66 6.07
N GLU A 155 -17.28 -13.39 6.88
CA GLU A 155 -16.22 -12.40 6.61
C GLU A 155 -15.34 -12.82 5.42
N ASP A 156 -15.21 -14.13 5.16
CA ASP A 156 -14.44 -14.69 4.07
C ASP A 156 -15.16 -14.63 2.70
N LEU A 157 -16.45 -14.32 2.69
CA LEU A 157 -17.24 -14.31 1.43
C LEU A 157 -16.69 -13.33 0.41
N SER A 158 -16.23 -12.14 0.84
CA SER A 158 -15.62 -11.16 -0.07
C SER A 158 -14.36 -11.71 -0.74
N SER A 159 -13.48 -12.32 0.04
CA SER A 159 -12.24 -12.96 -0.43
C SER A 159 -12.53 -14.11 -1.39
N ARG A 160 -13.50 -14.96 -1.06
CA ARG A 160 -13.92 -16.10 -1.89
C ARG A 160 -14.50 -15.66 -3.22
N VAL A 161 -15.35 -14.62 -3.23
CA VAL A 161 -15.90 -14.05 -4.47
C VAL A 161 -14.79 -13.50 -5.34
N LEU A 162 -13.84 -12.74 -4.78
CA LEU A 162 -12.72 -12.19 -5.53
C LEU A 162 -11.86 -13.29 -6.15
N ASP A 163 -11.55 -14.33 -5.39
CA ASP A 163 -10.79 -15.46 -5.87
C ASP A 163 -11.44 -16.18 -7.06
N LEU A 164 -12.76 -16.15 -7.18
CA LEU A 164 -13.51 -16.74 -8.30
C LEU A 164 -13.68 -15.78 -9.47
N VAL A 165 -13.91 -14.49 -9.20
CA VAL A 165 -14.32 -13.51 -10.22
C VAL A 165 -13.16 -12.72 -10.76
N SER A 166 -12.23 -12.31 -9.90
CA SER A 166 -11.09 -11.46 -10.23
C SER A 166 -9.87 -11.88 -9.44
N PRO A 167 -9.26 -13.03 -9.75
CA PRO A 167 -8.08 -13.52 -9.04
C PRO A 167 -6.94 -12.51 -9.14
N ILE A 168 -6.22 -12.33 -8.04
CA ILE A 168 -5.10 -11.42 -7.92
C ILE A 168 -3.79 -12.21 -7.97
N GLY A 169 -2.85 -11.76 -8.77
CA GLY A 169 -1.50 -12.32 -8.81
C GLY A 169 -0.44 -11.34 -8.31
N LYS A 170 0.71 -11.86 -7.90
CA LYS A 170 1.90 -11.05 -7.60
C LYS A 170 2.32 -10.27 -8.85
N GLY A 171 2.42 -8.95 -8.73
CA GLY A 171 2.64 -8.06 -9.88
C GLY A 171 1.36 -7.55 -10.56
N GLN A 172 0.19 -7.81 -9.99
CA GLN A 172 -1.09 -7.36 -10.54
C GLN A 172 -1.21 -5.84 -10.55
N ARG A 173 -1.77 -5.31 -11.64
CA ARG A 173 -2.14 -3.90 -11.77
C ARG A 173 -3.65 -3.79 -11.86
N GLY A 174 -4.31 -3.71 -10.68
CA GLY A 174 -5.75 -3.81 -10.55
C GLY A 174 -6.43 -2.48 -10.21
N LEU A 175 -7.61 -2.26 -10.82
CA LEU A 175 -8.51 -1.16 -10.46
C LEU A 175 -9.71 -1.71 -9.68
N ILE A 176 -10.01 -1.08 -8.55
CA ILE A 176 -11.26 -1.25 -7.81
C ILE A 176 -12.15 -0.07 -8.16
N VAL A 177 -13.02 -0.26 -9.11
CA VAL A 177 -13.93 0.78 -9.64
C VAL A 177 -15.12 0.90 -8.71
N SER A 178 -15.27 2.04 -8.04
CA SER A 178 -16.27 2.21 -6.99
C SER A 178 -17.05 3.50 -7.13
N PRO A 179 -18.37 3.42 -7.23
CA PRO A 179 -19.24 4.56 -6.95
C PRO A 179 -19.24 4.86 -5.44
N PRO A 180 -19.67 6.08 -5.03
CA PRO A 180 -19.80 6.41 -3.62
C PRO A 180 -20.73 5.44 -2.88
N LYS A 181 -20.37 5.10 -1.62
CA LYS A 181 -21.17 4.24 -0.71
C LYS A 181 -21.39 2.80 -1.20
N ALA A 182 -20.48 2.25 -1.98
CA ALA A 182 -20.56 0.86 -2.48
C ALA A 182 -19.74 -0.16 -1.66
N GLY A 183 -19.18 0.23 -0.50
CA GLY A 183 -18.41 -0.68 0.36
C GLY A 183 -16.93 -0.81 0.00
N LYS A 184 -16.37 0.21 -0.67
CA LYS A 184 -14.96 0.26 -1.11
C LYS A 184 -13.98 -0.04 0.03
N THR A 185 -14.09 0.68 1.15
CA THR A 185 -13.17 0.60 2.29
C THR A 185 -13.18 -0.80 2.91
N LEU A 186 -14.37 -1.38 3.11
CA LEU A 186 -14.52 -2.75 3.63
C LEU A 186 -13.87 -3.80 2.72
N LEU A 187 -14.02 -3.64 1.40
CA LEU A 187 -13.39 -4.54 0.44
C LEU A 187 -11.86 -4.44 0.50
N MET A 188 -11.32 -3.24 0.59
CA MET A 188 -9.87 -3.02 0.71
C MET A 188 -9.31 -3.59 2.01
N GLN A 189 -10.00 -3.41 3.13
CA GLN A 189 -9.64 -4.02 4.41
C GLN A 189 -9.61 -5.54 4.32
N SER A 190 -10.64 -6.15 3.73
CA SER A 190 -10.72 -7.59 3.50
C SER A 190 -9.55 -8.10 2.65
N ILE A 191 -9.21 -7.42 1.55
CA ILE A 191 -8.07 -7.78 0.69
C ILE A 191 -6.76 -7.68 1.48
N ALA A 192 -6.53 -6.56 2.20
CA ALA A 192 -5.31 -6.36 2.98
C ALA A 192 -5.12 -7.44 4.06
N GLN A 193 -6.17 -7.73 4.82
CA GLN A 193 -6.16 -8.76 5.86
C GLN A 193 -5.91 -10.17 5.28
N SER A 194 -6.52 -10.46 4.14
CA SER A 194 -6.36 -11.76 3.47
C SER A 194 -4.94 -11.95 2.95
N ILE A 195 -4.35 -10.93 2.30
CA ILE A 195 -2.98 -10.99 1.82
C ILE A 195 -2.01 -11.15 2.99
N THR A 196 -2.12 -10.34 4.04
CA THR A 196 -1.21 -10.43 5.20
C THR A 196 -1.33 -11.74 5.96
N ARG A 197 -2.50 -12.37 5.95
CA ARG A 197 -2.71 -13.68 6.56
C ARG A 197 -2.15 -14.83 5.73
N ASN A 198 -2.43 -14.83 4.43
CA ASN A 198 -2.13 -15.95 3.54
C ASN A 198 -0.74 -15.85 2.91
N ASN A 199 -0.20 -14.64 2.77
CA ASN A 199 1.09 -14.34 2.16
C ASN A 199 1.93 -13.43 3.08
N PRO A 200 2.38 -13.95 4.25
CA PRO A 200 3.11 -13.16 5.25
C PRO A 200 4.49 -12.68 4.75
N GLU A 201 5.01 -13.23 3.67
CA GLU A 201 6.22 -12.78 3.00
C GLU A 201 6.04 -11.45 2.26
N CYS A 202 4.80 -11.07 1.92
CA CYS A 202 4.51 -9.85 1.19
C CYS A 202 4.55 -8.62 2.10
N HIS A 203 5.22 -7.57 1.63
CA HIS A 203 5.18 -6.26 2.25
C HIS A 203 3.92 -5.51 1.82
N VAL A 204 2.93 -5.45 2.70
CA VAL A 204 1.65 -4.76 2.43
C VAL A 204 1.73 -3.32 2.90
N MET A 205 1.49 -2.41 1.97
CA MET A 205 1.44 -0.96 2.19
C MET A 205 0.06 -0.44 1.78
N VAL A 206 -0.62 0.26 2.67
CA VAL A 206 -1.90 0.93 2.38
C VAL A 206 -1.62 2.43 2.27
N LEU A 207 -1.90 3.00 1.12
CA LEU A 207 -1.72 4.42 0.85
C LEU A 207 -3.08 5.10 0.72
N LEU A 208 -3.39 5.98 1.69
CA LEU A 208 -4.64 6.72 1.76
C LEU A 208 -4.39 8.19 1.39
N ILE A 209 -4.96 8.63 0.27
CA ILE A 209 -4.78 9.98 -0.26
C ILE A 209 -6.11 10.74 -0.21
N ASP A 210 -6.11 11.90 0.47
CA ASP A 210 -7.27 12.78 0.61
C ASP A 210 -8.47 12.04 1.26
N GLU A 211 -8.18 11.08 2.16
CA GLU A 211 -9.17 10.35 2.93
C GLU A 211 -9.37 10.99 4.32
N ARG A 212 -10.42 10.57 5.03
CA ARG A 212 -10.78 11.13 6.34
C ARG A 212 -9.90 10.57 7.44
N PRO A 213 -9.51 11.37 8.47
CA PRO A 213 -8.70 10.90 9.59
C PRO A 213 -9.28 9.67 10.32
N GLU A 214 -10.61 9.59 10.47
CA GLU A 214 -11.27 8.44 11.08
C GLU A 214 -11.12 7.15 10.24
N GLU A 215 -11.15 7.25 8.91
CA GLU A 215 -10.93 6.11 8.01
C GLU A 215 -9.47 5.64 8.05
N VAL A 216 -8.53 6.58 8.20
CA VAL A 216 -7.10 6.26 8.42
C VAL A 216 -6.91 5.49 9.72
N THR A 217 -7.50 5.97 10.81
CA THR A 217 -7.40 5.32 12.13
C THR A 217 -8.01 3.92 12.10
N GLU A 218 -9.14 3.74 11.44
CA GLU A 218 -9.78 2.43 11.29
C GLU A 218 -8.89 1.47 10.50
N MET A 219 -8.31 1.92 9.39
CA MET A 219 -7.38 1.12 8.57
C MET A 219 -6.14 0.71 9.38
N GLN A 220 -5.55 1.62 10.16
CA GLN A 220 -4.41 1.34 11.03
C GLN A 220 -4.71 0.29 12.11
N ARG A 221 -5.95 0.24 12.60
CA ARG A 221 -6.37 -0.73 13.62
C ARG A 221 -6.71 -2.10 13.05
N THR A 222 -7.16 -2.15 11.81
CA THR A 222 -7.68 -3.37 11.19
C THR A 222 -6.67 -4.10 10.31
N VAL A 223 -5.73 -3.39 9.71
CA VAL A 223 -4.76 -3.97 8.77
C VAL A 223 -3.41 -4.17 9.44
N ARG A 224 -2.87 -5.39 9.32
CA ARG A 224 -1.49 -5.70 9.71
C ARG A 224 -0.58 -5.39 8.52
N GLY A 225 -0.18 -4.16 8.38
CA GLY A 225 0.67 -3.66 7.30
C GLY A 225 1.03 -2.22 7.57
N GLU A 226 1.78 -1.63 6.67
CA GLU A 226 2.18 -0.23 6.78
C GLU A 226 1.06 0.65 6.23
N VAL A 227 0.45 1.49 7.07
CA VAL A 227 -0.59 2.43 6.66
C VAL A 227 -0.01 3.84 6.59
N ILE A 228 0.05 4.38 5.39
CA ILE A 228 0.57 5.70 5.07
C ILE A 228 -0.60 6.56 4.59
N ALA A 229 -0.73 7.76 5.12
CA ALA A 229 -1.86 8.62 4.81
C ALA A 229 -1.45 10.08 4.61
N SER A 230 -2.19 10.74 3.75
CA SER A 230 -2.26 12.19 3.66
C SER A 230 -3.74 12.55 3.58
N THR A 231 -4.25 13.12 4.68
CA THR A 231 -5.68 13.36 4.90
C THR A 231 -6.20 14.60 4.15
N PHE A 232 -7.51 14.73 4.02
CA PHE A 232 -8.15 15.77 3.20
C PHE A 232 -7.86 17.22 3.65
N ASP A 233 -7.43 17.41 4.88
CA ASP A 233 -7.03 18.70 5.45
C ASP A 233 -5.60 19.13 5.07
N GLU A 234 -4.84 18.24 4.42
CA GLU A 234 -3.49 18.51 3.96
C GLU A 234 -3.46 19.07 2.52
N PRO A 235 -2.45 19.89 2.17
CA PRO A 235 -2.36 20.44 0.82
C PRO A 235 -2.02 19.38 -0.24
N PRO A 236 -2.45 19.55 -1.51
CA PRO A 236 -2.19 18.61 -2.60
C PRO A 236 -0.71 18.23 -2.82
N ALA A 237 0.20 19.16 -2.57
CA ALA A 237 1.64 18.90 -2.66
C ALA A 237 2.10 17.79 -1.69
N ARG A 238 1.44 17.70 -0.54
CA ARG A 238 1.73 16.67 0.47
C ARG A 238 1.25 15.30 0.03
N HIS A 239 0.07 15.23 -0.60
CA HIS A 239 -0.43 13.99 -1.21
C HIS A 239 0.54 13.43 -2.25
N VAL A 240 1.08 14.29 -3.09
CA VAL A 240 2.08 13.93 -4.11
C VAL A 240 3.37 13.44 -3.46
N GLN A 241 3.91 14.17 -2.49
CA GLN A 241 5.16 13.82 -1.81
C GLN A 241 5.08 12.44 -1.14
N VAL A 242 3.99 12.19 -0.41
CA VAL A 242 3.77 10.89 0.27
C VAL A 242 3.69 9.75 -0.74
N ALA A 243 2.94 9.94 -1.84
CA ALA A 243 2.83 8.92 -2.88
C ALA A 243 4.17 8.64 -3.57
N GLU A 244 4.97 9.68 -3.84
CA GLU A 244 6.32 9.52 -4.42
C GLU A 244 7.25 8.74 -3.47
N MET A 245 7.20 8.98 -2.17
CA MET A 245 7.99 8.21 -1.20
C MET A 245 7.57 6.75 -1.13
N VAL A 246 6.27 6.46 -1.14
CA VAL A 246 5.74 5.09 -1.10
C VAL A 246 6.18 4.30 -2.33
N ILE A 247 6.04 4.86 -3.53
CA ILE A 247 6.41 4.14 -4.75
C ILE A 247 7.93 3.92 -4.85
N GLU A 248 8.74 4.88 -4.42
CA GLU A 248 10.19 4.70 -4.41
C GLU A 248 10.61 3.64 -3.39
N LYS A 249 10.01 3.61 -2.19
CA LYS A 249 10.23 2.51 -1.23
C LYS A 249 9.87 1.16 -1.83
N ALA A 250 8.70 1.05 -2.44
CA ALA A 250 8.25 -0.19 -3.06
C ALA A 250 9.24 -0.69 -4.13
N LYS A 251 9.70 0.20 -5.01
CA LYS A 251 10.71 -0.15 -6.02
C LYS A 251 12.02 -0.64 -5.40
N ARG A 252 12.50 0.01 -4.32
CA ARG A 252 13.72 -0.42 -3.63
C ARG A 252 13.58 -1.81 -3.02
N LEU A 253 12.41 -2.13 -2.43
CA LEU A 253 12.14 -3.46 -1.91
C LEU A 253 12.13 -4.53 -3.02
N VAL A 254 11.53 -4.23 -4.18
CA VAL A 254 11.52 -5.16 -5.33
C VAL A 254 12.93 -5.39 -5.89
N GLU A 255 13.81 -4.37 -5.92
CA GLU A 255 15.24 -4.53 -6.27
C GLU A 255 15.96 -5.55 -5.35
N HIS A 256 15.45 -5.74 -4.14
CA HIS A 256 15.90 -6.73 -3.17
C HIS A 256 15.05 -8.02 -3.19
N LYS A 257 14.36 -8.28 -4.31
CA LYS A 257 13.56 -9.50 -4.54
C LYS A 257 12.42 -9.70 -3.54
N LYS A 258 11.88 -8.61 -2.98
CA LYS A 258 10.72 -8.67 -2.09
C LYS A 258 9.44 -8.54 -2.90
N ASP A 259 8.38 -9.20 -2.43
CA ASP A 259 7.03 -9.03 -2.93
C ASP A 259 6.35 -7.90 -2.19
N VAL A 260 5.92 -6.88 -2.93
CA VAL A 260 5.30 -5.68 -2.37
C VAL A 260 3.88 -5.54 -2.91
N VAL A 261 2.94 -5.26 -2.03
CA VAL A 261 1.55 -4.98 -2.37
C VAL A 261 1.18 -3.58 -1.90
N ILE A 262 0.81 -2.70 -2.82
CA ILE A 262 0.28 -1.36 -2.51
C ILE A 262 -1.24 -1.39 -2.73
N LEU A 263 -1.99 -1.04 -1.69
CA LEU A 263 -3.41 -0.75 -1.77
C LEU A 263 -3.58 0.77 -1.73
N LEU A 264 -3.98 1.38 -2.85
CA LEU A 264 -4.11 2.84 -2.99
C LEU A 264 -5.58 3.28 -2.95
N ASP A 265 -5.94 4.07 -2.00
CA ASP A 265 -7.23 4.75 -1.92
C ASP A 265 -7.05 6.28 -1.92
N SER A 266 -7.23 6.99 -3.01
CA SER A 266 -7.61 6.54 -4.35
C SER A 266 -6.69 7.12 -5.43
N ILE A 267 -6.59 6.42 -6.56
CA ILE A 267 -5.85 6.93 -7.72
C ILE A 267 -6.51 8.20 -8.30
N THR A 268 -7.83 8.31 -8.20
CA THR A 268 -8.60 9.48 -8.64
C THR A 268 -8.17 10.73 -7.87
N ARG A 269 -8.06 10.63 -6.54
CA ARG A 269 -7.66 11.76 -5.69
C ARG A 269 -6.18 12.08 -5.85
N LEU A 270 -5.33 11.07 -6.02
CA LEU A 270 -3.92 11.26 -6.34
C LEU A 270 -3.76 12.00 -7.67
N ALA A 271 -4.50 11.63 -8.71
CA ALA A 271 -4.49 12.31 -10.00
C ALA A 271 -4.97 13.76 -9.90
N ARG A 272 -6.00 14.05 -9.10
CA ARG A 272 -6.45 15.42 -8.79
C ARG A 272 -5.36 16.24 -8.11
N ALA A 273 -4.65 15.65 -7.15
CA ALA A 273 -3.55 16.32 -6.46
C ALA A 273 -2.42 16.69 -7.44
N TYR A 274 -2.04 15.78 -8.32
CA TYR A 274 -1.06 16.06 -9.37
C TYR A 274 -1.55 17.17 -10.32
N ASN A 275 -2.83 17.16 -10.71
CA ASN A 275 -3.42 18.19 -11.57
C ASN A 275 -3.36 19.59 -10.93
N THR A 276 -3.40 19.66 -9.61
CA THR A 276 -3.29 20.93 -8.87
C THR A 276 -1.84 21.38 -8.71
N VAL A 277 -0.89 20.46 -8.55
CA VAL A 277 0.51 20.77 -8.23
C VAL A 277 1.36 21.03 -9.48
N ILE A 278 1.01 20.41 -10.60
CA ILE A 278 1.80 20.54 -11.83
C ILE A 278 1.70 21.96 -12.40
N PRO A 279 2.79 22.53 -12.91
CA PRO A 279 2.71 23.79 -13.66
C PRO A 279 1.82 23.62 -14.88
N SER A 280 0.93 24.59 -15.12
CA SER A 280 -0.02 24.54 -16.24
C SER A 280 0.75 24.44 -17.58
N SER A 281 0.40 23.44 -18.37
CA SER A 281 0.95 23.26 -19.73
C SER A 281 0.28 24.20 -20.76
N GLY A 282 -0.83 24.87 -20.38
CA GLY A 282 -1.69 25.62 -21.28
C GLY A 282 -2.59 24.74 -22.16
N LYS A 283 -2.49 23.41 -22.06
CA LYS A 283 -3.33 22.45 -22.78
C LYS A 283 -4.18 21.67 -21.77
N VAL A 284 -5.46 21.99 -21.74
CA VAL A 284 -6.42 21.37 -20.82
C VAL A 284 -7.31 20.39 -21.59
N LEU A 285 -7.36 19.15 -21.13
CA LEU A 285 -8.25 18.11 -21.63
C LEU A 285 -9.69 18.31 -21.11
N THR A 286 -10.63 17.56 -21.64
CA THR A 286 -12.00 17.52 -21.14
C THR A 286 -12.00 17.27 -19.63
N GLY A 287 -12.90 17.92 -18.88
CA GLY A 287 -12.99 17.78 -17.42
C GLY A 287 -11.98 18.60 -16.63
N GLY A 288 -11.20 19.49 -17.27
CA GLY A 288 -10.25 20.37 -16.57
C GLY A 288 -8.93 19.69 -16.16
N VAL A 289 -8.57 18.59 -16.82
CA VAL A 289 -7.30 17.88 -16.57
C VAL A 289 -6.20 18.45 -17.45
N ASP A 290 -5.08 18.89 -16.89
CA ASP A 290 -3.92 19.31 -17.65
C ASP A 290 -3.32 18.10 -18.42
N ALA A 291 -2.84 18.33 -19.63
CA ALA A 291 -2.32 17.28 -20.51
C ALA A 291 -1.19 16.45 -19.89
N HIS A 292 -0.39 17.05 -18.99
CA HIS A 292 0.74 16.38 -18.31
C HIS A 292 0.40 15.87 -16.89
N ALA A 293 -0.77 16.22 -16.37
CA ALA A 293 -1.14 15.90 -14.97
C ALA A 293 -1.18 14.40 -14.66
N LEU A 294 -1.53 13.57 -15.65
CA LEU A 294 -1.69 12.14 -15.47
C LEU A 294 -0.41 11.33 -15.71
N GLU A 295 0.68 11.94 -16.20
CA GLU A 295 1.92 11.21 -16.49
C GLU A 295 2.50 10.51 -15.25
N LYS A 296 2.66 11.26 -14.15
CA LYS A 296 3.21 10.71 -12.90
C LYS A 296 2.28 9.68 -12.24
N PRO A 297 0.96 9.92 -12.08
CA PRO A 297 0.04 8.92 -11.61
C PRO A 297 0.01 7.64 -12.47
N LYS A 298 0.10 7.77 -13.80
CA LYS A 298 0.22 6.62 -14.70
C LYS A 298 1.53 5.85 -14.50
N ARG A 299 2.65 6.54 -14.28
CA ARG A 299 3.92 5.90 -13.94
C ARG A 299 3.86 5.19 -12.60
N PHE A 300 3.19 5.79 -11.62
CA PHE A 300 2.93 5.15 -10.32
C PHE A 300 2.19 3.83 -10.52
N PHE A 301 1.02 3.86 -11.12
CA PHE A 301 0.19 2.68 -11.34
C PHE A 301 0.83 1.68 -12.30
N GLY A 302 1.49 2.19 -13.35
CA GLY A 302 2.22 1.40 -14.35
C GLY A 302 3.49 0.72 -13.83
N ALA A 303 3.96 1.08 -12.64
CA ALA A 303 5.10 0.40 -12.01
C ALA A 303 4.78 -1.03 -11.58
N ALA A 304 3.51 -1.37 -11.37
CA ALA A 304 3.08 -2.72 -11.00
C ALA A 304 3.48 -3.75 -12.06
N ARG A 305 4.25 -4.75 -11.62
CA ARG A 305 4.76 -5.85 -12.46
C ARG A 305 5.26 -7.03 -11.61
N ASN A 306 5.18 -8.22 -12.16
CA ASN A 306 5.98 -9.35 -11.73
C ASN A 306 7.36 -9.26 -12.41
N VAL A 307 8.40 -9.81 -11.82
CA VAL A 307 9.79 -9.64 -12.24
C VAL A 307 10.50 -10.98 -12.37
N GLU A 308 11.16 -11.19 -13.52
CA GLU A 308 11.90 -12.44 -13.81
C GLU A 308 13.05 -12.68 -12.84
N GLU A 309 13.74 -11.62 -12.42
CA GLU A 309 14.86 -11.68 -11.49
C GLU A 309 14.45 -11.98 -10.03
N GLY A 310 13.14 -12.00 -9.77
CA GLY A 310 12.50 -12.24 -8.47
C GLY A 310 11.99 -10.97 -7.81
N GLY A 311 10.97 -11.14 -6.99
CA GLY A 311 10.19 -10.05 -6.41
C GLY A 311 9.06 -9.57 -7.33
N SER A 312 8.13 -8.84 -6.76
CA SER A 312 6.98 -8.31 -7.49
C SER A 312 6.47 -7.01 -6.88
N LEU A 313 5.84 -6.18 -7.70
CA LEU A 313 5.08 -5.02 -7.26
C LEU A 313 3.64 -5.13 -7.71
N THR A 314 2.75 -5.39 -6.77
CA THR A 314 1.30 -5.42 -6.97
C THR A 314 0.72 -4.07 -6.56
N ILE A 315 -0.13 -3.47 -7.40
CA ILE A 315 -0.84 -2.23 -7.06
C ILE A 315 -2.33 -2.43 -7.33
N LEU A 316 -3.13 -2.34 -6.27
CA LEU A 316 -4.58 -2.32 -6.34
C LEU A 316 -5.05 -0.92 -5.95
N ALA A 317 -5.56 -0.18 -6.93
CA ALA A 317 -5.95 1.20 -6.75
C ALA A 317 -7.46 1.38 -6.89
N THR A 318 -8.07 2.13 -5.98
CA THR A 318 -9.48 2.50 -6.14
C THR A 318 -9.63 3.64 -7.14
N ALA A 319 -10.59 3.50 -8.04
CA ALA A 319 -10.99 4.54 -8.99
C ALA A 319 -12.44 4.95 -8.69
N LEU A 320 -12.64 6.24 -8.47
CA LEU A 320 -13.97 6.79 -8.15
C LEU A 320 -14.75 7.06 -9.44
N VAL A 321 -15.95 6.54 -9.51
CA VAL A 321 -16.88 6.73 -10.64
C VAL A 321 -18.24 7.23 -10.16
N SER A 322 -19.07 7.76 -11.07
CA SER A 322 -20.42 8.25 -10.74
C SER A 322 -20.44 9.29 -9.62
N THR A 323 -19.40 10.11 -9.53
CA THR A 323 -19.29 11.21 -8.56
C THR A 323 -19.96 12.49 -9.01
N GLY A 324 -20.42 12.57 -10.27
CA GLY A 324 -20.89 13.77 -10.93
C GLY A 324 -19.77 14.70 -11.43
N SER A 325 -18.50 14.31 -11.27
CA SER A 325 -17.34 15.07 -11.74
C SER A 325 -16.87 14.56 -13.10
N LYS A 326 -16.87 15.42 -14.11
CA LYS A 326 -16.28 15.09 -15.43
C LYS A 326 -14.78 14.81 -15.36
N MET A 327 -14.08 15.42 -14.40
CA MET A 327 -12.67 15.16 -14.17
C MET A 327 -12.45 13.70 -13.77
N ASP A 328 -13.29 13.16 -12.87
CA ASP A 328 -13.15 11.76 -12.41
C ASP A 328 -13.43 10.76 -13.53
N GLU A 329 -14.39 11.08 -14.41
CA GLU A 329 -14.69 10.26 -15.59
C GLU A 329 -13.47 10.19 -16.53
N VAL A 330 -12.83 11.33 -16.81
CA VAL A 330 -11.61 11.38 -17.63
C VAL A 330 -10.47 10.61 -16.96
N ILE A 331 -10.25 10.81 -15.66
CA ILE A 331 -9.22 10.09 -14.90
C ILE A 331 -9.46 8.59 -14.98
N TYR A 332 -10.69 8.13 -14.73
CA TYR A 332 -11.02 6.70 -14.81
C TYR A 332 -10.74 6.12 -16.20
N GLU A 333 -11.20 6.76 -17.28
CA GLU A 333 -10.98 6.27 -18.65
C GLU A 333 -9.47 6.18 -18.99
N GLU A 334 -8.66 7.12 -18.51
CA GLU A 334 -7.22 7.12 -18.71
C GLU A 334 -6.48 5.98 -17.96
N PHE A 335 -7.00 5.54 -16.81
CA PHE A 335 -6.43 4.43 -16.04
C PHE A 335 -6.98 3.06 -16.44
N LYS A 336 -8.21 2.98 -16.91
CA LYS A 336 -8.87 1.73 -17.36
C LYS A 336 -8.05 0.96 -18.37
N GLY A 337 -7.44 1.66 -19.35
CA GLY A 337 -6.57 1.05 -20.35
C GLY A 337 -5.20 0.60 -19.82
N THR A 338 -4.78 1.08 -18.65
CA THR A 338 -3.47 0.78 -18.04
C THR A 338 -3.49 -0.46 -17.16
N GLY A 339 -4.64 -0.78 -16.53
CA GLY A 339 -4.83 -1.94 -15.68
C GLY A 339 -4.89 -3.27 -16.44
N ASN A 340 -4.61 -4.36 -15.74
CA ASN A 340 -4.80 -5.74 -16.22
C ASN A 340 -5.78 -6.54 -15.36
N MET A 341 -6.50 -5.88 -14.45
CA MET A 341 -7.55 -6.44 -13.61
C MET A 341 -8.52 -5.33 -13.22
N GLU A 342 -9.79 -5.63 -13.17
CA GLU A 342 -10.83 -4.71 -12.68
C GLU A 342 -11.80 -5.42 -11.75
N ILE A 343 -12.14 -4.76 -10.63
CA ILE A 343 -13.22 -5.13 -9.71
C ILE A 343 -14.21 -3.98 -9.73
N HIS A 344 -15.42 -4.20 -10.20
CA HIS A 344 -16.47 -3.20 -10.25
C HIS A 344 -17.41 -3.37 -9.07
N LEU A 345 -17.53 -2.34 -8.24
CA LEU A 345 -18.57 -2.24 -7.22
C LEU A 345 -19.80 -1.56 -7.81
N ASP A 346 -20.98 -2.02 -7.41
CA ASP A 346 -22.26 -1.50 -7.88
C ASP A 346 -23.08 -0.92 -6.72
N ARG A 347 -23.52 0.34 -6.91
CA ARG A 347 -24.31 1.05 -5.92
C ARG A 347 -25.71 0.42 -5.73
N LYS A 348 -26.34 -0.10 -6.81
CA LYS A 348 -27.67 -0.71 -6.72
C LYS A 348 -27.65 -1.99 -5.87
N ILE A 349 -26.55 -2.77 -5.97
CA ILE A 349 -26.33 -3.95 -5.12
C ILE A 349 -26.14 -3.52 -3.66
N ALA A 350 -25.33 -2.49 -3.40
CA ALA A 350 -25.12 -1.97 -2.06
C ALA A 350 -26.38 -1.36 -1.43
N GLU A 351 -27.23 -0.70 -2.20
CA GLU A 351 -28.53 -0.17 -1.75
C GLU A 351 -29.49 -1.27 -1.29
N LYS A 352 -29.41 -2.48 -1.87
CA LYS A 352 -30.10 -3.68 -1.41
C LYS A 352 -29.44 -4.37 -0.19
N ARG A 353 -28.35 -3.79 0.35
CA ARG A 353 -27.59 -4.35 1.48
C ARG A 353 -26.93 -5.69 1.19
N VAL A 354 -26.63 -5.97 -0.06
CA VAL A 354 -25.88 -7.15 -0.51
C VAL A 354 -24.39 -6.80 -0.52
N TYR A 355 -23.58 -7.53 0.24
CA TYR A 355 -22.13 -7.31 0.32
C TYR A 355 -21.37 -8.64 0.23
N PRO A 356 -20.21 -8.67 -0.50
CA PRO A 356 -19.61 -7.57 -1.27
C PRO A 356 -20.48 -7.15 -2.46
N ALA A 357 -20.60 -5.84 -2.68
CA ALA A 357 -21.43 -5.30 -3.77
C ALA A 357 -20.70 -5.34 -5.11
N ILE A 358 -20.18 -6.51 -5.48
CA ILE A 358 -19.38 -6.74 -6.69
C ILE A 358 -20.30 -7.01 -7.89
N ASN A 359 -20.10 -6.25 -8.97
CA ASN A 359 -20.66 -6.56 -10.27
C ASN A 359 -19.80 -7.62 -10.95
N ILE A 360 -20.27 -8.86 -10.96
CA ILE A 360 -19.54 -10.01 -11.46
C ILE A 360 -19.28 -9.91 -12.98
N ARG A 361 -20.24 -9.36 -13.73
CA ARG A 361 -20.15 -9.27 -15.18
C ARG A 361 -19.07 -8.30 -15.66
N SER A 362 -18.90 -7.21 -14.92
CA SER A 362 -17.93 -6.15 -15.25
C SER A 362 -16.54 -6.40 -14.65
N SER A 363 -16.41 -7.37 -13.74
CA SER A 363 -15.17 -7.67 -13.03
C SER A 363 -14.40 -8.81 -13.69
N GLY A 364 -13.07 -8.77 -13.63
CA GLY A 364 -12.24 -9.84 -14.15
C GLY A 364 -10.74 -9.51 -14.17
N THR A 365 -9.93 -10.53 -14.40
CA THR A 365 -8.47 -10.46 -14.49
C THR A 365 -8.03 -10.91 -15.89
N ARG A 366 -7.15 -10.13 -16.54
CA ARG A 366 -6.49 -10.56 -17.77
C ARG A 366 -5.49 -11.64 -17.48
N ARG A 367 -5.40 -12.64 -18.36
CA ARG A 367 -4.50 -13.79 -18.22
C ARG A 367 -4.69 -14.55 -16.89
N GLU A 368 -5.95 -14.70 -16.46
CA GLU A 368 -6.30 -15.54 -15.31
C GLU A 368 -5.86 -17.00 -15.49
N ASP A 369 -5.61 -17.41 -16.75
CA ASP A 369 -5.03 -18.70 -17.11
C ASP A 369 -3.65 -18.95 -16.50
N LEU A 370 -2.89 -17.90 -16.19
CA LEU A 370 -1.60 -18.03 -15.50
C LEU A 370 -1.73 -18.17 -13.98
N LEU A 371 -2.90 -17.81 -13.42
CA LEU A 371 -3.15 -17.78 -11.97
C LEU A 371 -3.96 -18.97 -11.46
N MET A 372 -4.56 -19.75 -12.35
CA MET A 372 -5.43 -20.86 -12.00
C MET A 372 -5.03 -22.14 -12.74
N SER A 373 -5.32 -23.28 -12.11
CA SER A 373 -5.19 -24.56 -12.82
C SER A 373 -6.19 -24.63 -13.99
N GLU A 374 -5.88 -25.40 -15.03
CA GLU A 374 -6.76 -25.61 -16.17
C GLU A 374 -8.17 -26.11 -15.76
N ALA A 375 -8.20 -27.01 -14.78
CA ALA A 375 -9.46 -27.53 -14.24
C ALA A 375 -10.29 -26.45 -13.53
N ASP A 376 -9.66 -25.54 -12.78
CA ASP A 376 -10.36 -24.48 -12.08
C ASP A 376 -10.84 -23.39 -13.03
N ILE A 377 -10.07 -23.07 -14.08
CA ILE A 377 -10.48 -22.14 -15.13
C ILE A 377 -11.76 -22.63 -15.79
N GLN A 378 -11.83 -23.91 -16.19
CA GLN A 378 -13.03 -24.46 -16.80
C GLN A 378 -14.24 -24.36 -15.89
N ARG A 379 -14.08 -24.62 -14.58
CA ARG A 379 -15.14 -24.48 -13.57
C ARG A 379 -15.59 -23.00 -13.42
N VAL A 380 -14.66 -22.09 -13.35
CA VAL A 380 -14.93 -20.64 -13.27
C VAL A 380 -15.65 -20.16 -14.53
N TRP A 381 -15.29 -20.62 -15.73
CA TRP A 381 -15.97 -20.25 -16.96
C TRP A 381 -17.42 -20.78 -17.02
N ILE A 382 -17.66 -22.00 -16.55
CA ILE A 382 -19.02 -22.55 -16.42
C ILE A 382 -19.83 -21.70 -15.44
N LEU A 383 -19.25 -21.38 -14.28
CA LEU A 383 -19.87 -20.53 -13.26
C LEU A 383 -20.22 -19.15 -13.83
N ARG A 384 -19.25 -18.49 -14.49
CA ARG A 384 -19.48 -17.17 -15.10
C ARG A 384 -20.59 -17.24 -16.15
N LYS A 385 -20.62 -18.27 -17.00
CA LYS A 385 -21.67 -18.45 -18.00
C LYS A 385 -23.04 -18.54 -17.33
N LEU A 386 -23.16 -19.27 -16.23
CA LEU A 386 -24.38 -19.35 -15.43
C LEU A 386 -24.77 -17.98 -14.86
N LEU A 387 -23.83 -17.28 -14.21
CA LEU A 387 -24.11 -15.98 -13.60
C LEU A 387 -24.47 -14.90 -14.63
N HIS A 388 -23.89 -14.95 -15.84
CA HIS A 388 -24.23 -14.06 -16.95
C HIS A 388 -25.60 -14.33 -17.56
N SER A 389 -26.15 -15.54 -17.40
CA SER A 389 -27.51 -15.88 -17.90
C SER A 389 -28.63 -15.41 -16.95
N MET A 390 -28.32 -14.90 -15.77
CA MET A 390 -29.32 -14.40 -14.83
C MET A 390 -29.87 -13.04 -15.25
N ASP A 391 -31.03 -12.65 -14.73
CA ASP A 391 -31.75 -11.46 -15.18
C ASP A 391 -31.03 -10.15 -14.91
N ASP A 392 -30.48 -10.00 -13.70
CA ASP A 392 -29.75 -8.80 -13.29
C ASP A 392 -28.46 -9.12 -12.49
N ASP A 393 -27.61 -8.09 -12.31
CA ASP A 393 -26.34 -8.21 -11.60
C ASP A 393 -26.53 -8.49 -10.10
N THR A 394 -27.65 -8.04 -9.50
CA THR A 394 -27.97 -8.33 -8.10
C THR A 394 -28.33 -9.80 -7.91
N ALA A 395 -29.17 -10.35 -8.77
CA ALA A 395 -29.54 -11.76 -8.73
C ALA A 395 -28.29 -12.66 -8.86
N ALA A 396 -27.35 -12.28 -9.73
CA ALA A 396 -26.12 -13.03 -9.92
C ALA A 396 -25.24 -13.08 -8.66
N ILE A 397 -25.02 -11.95 -8.01
CA ILE A 397 -24.19 -11.92 -6.79
C ILE A 397 -24.91 -12.56 -5.60
N GLU A 398 -26.23 -12.35 -5.42
CA GLU A 398 -27.03 -12.99 -4.36
C GLU A 398 -26.99 -14.53 -4.50
N PHE A 399 -27.20 -15.04 -5.71
CA PHE A 399 -27.09 -16.47 -5.98
C PHE A 399 -25.70 -17.03 -5.61
N LEU A 400 -24.64 -16.34 -6.04
CA LEU A 400 -23.29 -16.78 -5.73
C LEU A 400 -23.03 -16.78 -4.22
N LEU A 401 -23.40 -15.71 -3.51
CA LEU A 401 -23.22 -15.60 -2.08
C LEU A 401 -23.98 -16.70 -1.30
N ASP A 402 -25.23 -17.00 -1.71
CA ASP A 402 -26.02 -18.04 -1.05
C ASP A 402 -25.39 -19.42 -1.25
N LYS A 403 -24.86 -19.70 -2.44
CA LYS A 403 -24.14 -20.95 -2.68
C LYS A 403 -22.79 -21.03 -1.94
N LEU A 404 -22.08 -19.94 -1.81
CA LEU A 404 -20.84 -19.89 -1.05
C LEU A 404 -21.08 -20.09 0.46
N LYS A 405 -22.20 -19.62 1.02
CA LYS A 405 -22.57 -19.86 2.44
C LYS A 405 -22.80 -21.33 2.76
N GLU A 406 -23.19 -22.13 1.78
CA GLU A 406 -23.41 -23.59 1.94
C GLU A 406 -22.08 -24.38 2.08
N THR A 407 -20.93 -23.74 1.78
CA THR A 407 -19.61 -24.38 1.72
C THR A 407 -18.55 -23.57 2.44
N LYS A 408 -17.49 -24.22 2.93
CA LYS A 408 -16.41 -23.55 3.64
C LYS A 408 -15.34 -22.97 2.71
N THR A 409 -15.09 -23.65 1.59
CA THR A 409 -14.01 -23.30 0.64
C THR A 409 -14.53 -23.22 -0.80
N ASN A 410 -13.79 -22.55 -1.66
CA ASN A 410 -14.09 -22.52 -3.09
C ASN A 410 -13.91 -23.90 -3.74
N ALA A 411 -13.02 -24.73 -3.23
CA ALA A 411 -12.87 -26.12 -3.66
C ALA A 411 -14.13 -26.95 -3.37
N GLU A 412 -14.65 -26.88 -2.14
CA GLU A 412 -15.93 -27.52 -1.75
C GLU A 412 -17.11 -27.00 -2.60
N PHE A 413 -17.14 -25.70 -2.86
CA PHE A 413 -18.15 -25.09 -3.72
C PHE A 413 -18.13 -25.70 -5.12
N PHE A 414 -16.99 -25.81 -5.76
CA PHE A 414 -16.86 -26.46 -7.06
C PHE A 414 -17.22 -27.94 -7.05
N ASP A 415 -16.90 -28.67 -5.98
CA ASP A 415 -17.28 -30.07 -5.87
C ASP A 415 -18.80 -30.25 -5.67
N SER A 416 -19.47 -29.30 -5.03
CA SER A 416 -20.92 -29.29 -4.89
C SER A 416 -21.63 -29.08 -6.23
N MET A 417 -21.02 -28.34 -7.17
CA MET A 417 -21.56 -28.13 -8.52
C MET A 417 -21.52 -29.38 -9.39
N LYS A 418 -20.63 -30.36 -9.10
CA LYS A 418 -20.54 -31.62 -9.86
C LYS A 418 -21.64 -32.62 -9.49
N ARG A 419 -22.26 -32.48 -8.31
CA ARG A 419 -23.23 -33.42 -7.75
C ARG A 419 -24.68 -33.14 -8.16
N ARG A 420 -24.90 -32.12 -8.98
CA ARG A 420 -26.19 -31.76 -9.57
C ARG A 420 -26.11 -31.83 -11.10
#